data_4051e20919f0c5145b1cdd350289aece
#
_entry.id   4051e20919f0c5145b1cdd350289aece
#
_cell.length_a   1.000
_cell.length_b   1.000
_cell.length_c   1.000
_cell.angle_alpha   90.00
_cell.angle_beta   90.00
_cell.angle_gamma   90.00
#
_symmetry.space_group_name_H-M   'P 1'
#
loop_
_entity.id
_entity.type
_entity.pdbx_description
1 polymer ?
#
loop_
_entity_poly.entity_id
_entity_poly.type
_entity_poly.pdbx_seq_one_letter_code
_entity_poly.pdbx_strand_id
1 'polypeptide(L)'
;DEDPLADLYDETVPELSTVDDRWGAVPDRSGARPTASIEDDGYAHVLVDEAQDLTPMQWRMIGRRGRHASWTVVGDAAQSSWPLTQEAVSARDEALSGLEQRAFRLSTNYRNSREIYELAANLARTHIPAADLPNAVRETGVEPVVREVAAPDLADDVAAAVTRAAGQVDGTVGVVVPVGHRHEVEAWLGERDARRIPVLEALDTKGLEFDALVVVQPDKIVDEADVGVRTLYVVLTRATLRLEIVGTTHRWQS
;
A
#
# COMPACT_ATOMS: atom_id res chain seq x y z
N ASP A 1 -21.96 44.20 -25.01
CA ASP A 1 -20.76 43.42 -24.56
C ASP A 1 -21.24 42.49 -23.45
N GLU A 2 -21.77 41.35 -23.85
CA GLU A 2 -22.16 40.28 -22.95
C GLU A 2 -20.90 39.41 -22.69
N ASP A 3 -20.56 39.22 -21.42
CA ASP A 3 -19.44 38.40 -21.01
C ASP A 3 -19.76 36.92 -21.29
N PRO A 4 -19.04 36.23 -22.21
CA PRO A 4 -19.36 34.86 -22.61
C PRO A 4 -19.00 33.81 -21.49
N LEU A 5 -18.55 34.25 -20.31
CA LEU A 5 -18.18 33.37 -19.17
C LEU A 5 -19.19 33.44 -18.01
N ALA A 6 -20.26 34.28 -18.14
CA ALA A 6 -21.23 34.44 -17.06
C ALA A 6 -22.02 33.14 -16.76
N ASP A 7 -22.27 32.31 -17.80
CA ASP A 7 -23.02 31.05 -17.66
C ASP A 7 -22.23 29.89 -17.03
N LEU A 8 -20.93 30.06 -16.76
CA LEU A 8 -20.08 29.01 -16.18
C LEU A 8 -20.02 29.03 -14.65
N TYR A 9 -20.62 30.01 -14.00
CA TYR A 9 -20.57 30.19 -12.55
C TYR A 9 -21.88 29.89 -11.81
N ASP A 10 -22.90 29.36 -12.49
CA ASP A 10 -24.16 28.95 -11.84
C ASP A 10 -24.26 27.42 -11.63
N GLU A 11 -23.15 26.77 -11.32
CA GLU A 11 -23.18 25.52 -10.61
C GLU A 11 -23.24 25.83 -9.11
N THR A 12 -24.43 25.78 -8.55
CA THR A 12 -24.65 25.72 -7.10
C THR A 12 -23.83 24.55 -6.56
N VAL A 13 -22.68 24.86 -5.99
CA VAL A 13 -21.90 23.88 -5.21
C VAL A 13 -22.86 23.32 -4.16
N PRO A 14 -23.18 22.01 -4.17
CA PRO A 14 -24.07 21.48 -3.15
C PRO A 14 -23.47 21.78 -1.79
N GLU A 15 -24.23 22.54 -1.00
CA GLU A 15 -23.85 22.89 0.35
C GLU A 15 -23.57 21.57 1.11
N LEU A 16 -22.34 21.42 1.62
CA LEU A 16 -21.98 20.22 2.37
C LEU A 16 -22.86 20.19 3.62
N SER A 17 -23.91 19.36 3.57
CA SER A 17 -24.80 19.16 4.71
C SER A 17 -24.00 18.54 5.86
N THR A 18 -24.06 19.15 7.03
CA THR A 18 -23.50 18.58 8.25
C THR A 18 -24.29 17.36 8.70
N VAL A 19 -23.75 16.60 9.63
CA VAL A 19 -24.47 15.44 10.22
C VAL A 19 -25.79 15.92 10.86
N ASP A 20 -25.83 17.09 11.45
CA ASP A 20 -27.01 17.70 12.05
C ASP A 20 -28.10 18.03 11.02
N ASP A 21 -27.73 18.44 9.79
CA ASP A 21 -28.66 18.68 8.69
C ASP A 21 -29.35 17.42 8.20
N ARG A 22 -28.68 16.26 8.30
CA ARG A 22 -29.21 14.96 7.86
C ARG A 22 -30.16 14.28 8.86
N TRP A 23 -29.94 14.52 10.16
CA TRP A 23 -30.67 13.76 11.21
C TRP A 23 -31.64 14.63 11.97
N GLY A 24 -31.80 15.91 11.62
CA GLY A 24 -32.68 16.87 12.26
C GLY A 24 -32.30 17.07 13.72
N ALA A 25 -31.81 18.23 14.08
CA ALA A 25 -31.50 18.58 15.46
C ALA A 25 -32.72 18.30 16.35
N VAL A 26 -32.57 17.40 17.32
CA VAL A 26 -33.61 17.18 18.34
C VAL A 26 -33.72 18.48 19.11
N PRO A 27 -34.87 19.17 19.12
CA PRO A 27 -34.97 20.47 19.82
C PRO A 27 -34.82 20.24 21.33
N ASP A 28 -33.72 20.77 21.86
CA ASP A 28 -33.53 20.87 23.30
C ASP A 28 -34.58 21.84 23.88
N ARG A 29 -35.37 21.35 24.77
CA ARG A 29 -36.41 22.15 25.46
C ARG A 29 -35.87 23.13 26.48
N SER A 30 -34.54 23.21 26.71
CA SER A 30 -33.91 24.05 27.71
C SER A 30 -33.45 25.41 27.19
N GLY A 31 -33.55 25.70 25.89
CA GLY A 31 -33.25 27.02 25.33
C GLY A 31 -31.76 27.43 25.30
N ALA A 32 -30.85 26.58 25.76
CA ALA A 32 -29.42 26.78 25.62
C ALA A 32 -28.97 26.03 24.36
N ARG A 33 -28.41 26.72 23.35
CA ARG A 33 -27.66 26.10 22.29
C ARG A 33 -26.47 25.37 22.92
N PRO A 34 -26.34 24.07 22.78
CA PRO A 34 -25.08 23.41 23.13
C PRO A 34 -24.02 24.04 22.24
N THR A 35 -23.10 24.80 22.80
CA THR A 35 -21.80 24.99 22.19
C THR A 35 -21.15 23.62 22.25
N ALA A 36 -21.40 22.77 21.24
CA ALA A 36 -20.61 21.59 21.03
C ALA A 36 -19.16 22.05 20.95
N SER A 37 -18.45 21.86 22.03
CA SER A 37 -17.02 22.15 22.03
C SER A 37 -16.41 21.13 21.05
N ILE A 38 -15.44 21.57 20.28
CA ILE A 38 -14.65 20.69 19.38
C ILE A 38 -14.07 19.49 20.16
N GLU A 39 -14.16 19.50 21.48
CA GLU A 39 -13.74 18.44 22.41
C GLU A 39 -14.72 17.27 22.53
N ASP A 40 -15.98 17.42 22.09
CA ASP A 40 -17.01 16.37 22.18
C ASP A 40 -17.06 15.43 20.95
N ASP A 41 -16.24 15.68 19.94
CA ASP A 41 -16.17 14.89 18.69
C ASP A 41 -15.25 13.65 18.84
N GLY A 42 -15.31 12.99 19.97
CA GLY A 42 -14.55 11.77 20.26
C GLY A 42 -15.13 10.54 19.57
N TYR A 43 -14.27 9.66 19.06
CA TYR A 43 -14.69 8.39 18.50
C TYR A 43 -14.98 7.35 19.61
N ALA A 44 -16.00 6.51 19.41
CA ALA A 44 -16.25 5.37 20.29
C ALA A 44 -15.23 4.24 20.06
N HIS A 45 -14.78 4.08 18.81
CA HIS A 45 -13.78 3.11 18.39
C HIS A 45 -12.89 3.69 17.30
N VAL A 46 -11.60 3.43 17.37
CA VAL A 46 -10.61 3.79 16.34
C VAL A 46 -10.03 2.52 15.75
N LEU A 47 -10.16 2.36 14.43
CA LEU A 47 -9.51 1.31 13.67
C LEU A 47 -8.36 1.95 12.88
N VAL A 48 -7.15 1.45 13.07
CA VAL A 48 -5.95 1.85 12.33
C VAL A 48 -5.46 0.65 11.55
N ASP A 49 -5.45 0.77 10.24
CA ASP A 49 -4.80 -0.17 9.33
C ASP A 49 -3.50 0.43 8.80
N GLU A 50 -2.56 -0.44 8.36
CA GLU A 50 -1.22 -0.04 7.91
C GLU A 50 -0.52 0.89 8.93
N ALA A 51 -0.62 0.56 10.20
CA ALA A 51 -0.17 1.39 11.31
C ALA A 51 1.32 1.77 11.24
N GLN A 52 2.15 0.98 10.56
CA GLN A 52 3.57 1.25 10.34
C GLN A 52 3.83 2.47 9.46
N ASP A 53 2.83 2.93 8.71
CA ASP A 53 2.94 4.08 7.80
C ASP A 53 2.45 5.39 8.39
N LEU A 54 1.86 5.35 9.58
CA LEU A 54 1.43 6.58 10.24
C LEU A 54 2.63 7.37 10.75
N THR A 55 2.66 8.64 10.37
CA THR A 55 3.64 9.59 10.89
C THR A 55 3.40 9.89 12.37
N PRO A 56 4.42 10.35 13.12
CA PRO A 56 4.25 10.77 14.52
C PRO A 56 3.13 11.80 14.71
N MET A 57 2.97 12.73 13.76
CA MET A 57 1.90 13.72 13.81
C MET A 57 0.52 13.07 13.66
N GLN A 58 0.36 12.15 12.73
CA GLN A 58 -0.91 11.42 12.54
C GLN A 58 -1.28 10.64 13.81
N TRP A 59 -0.33 9.95 14.42
CA TRP A 59 -0.56 9.27 15.70
C TRP A 59 -1.06 10.23 16.79
N ARG A 60 -0.42 11.39 16.95
CA ARG A 60 -0.85 12.40 17.92
C ARG A 60 -2.23 12.99 17.58
N MET A 61 -2.55 13.17 16.29
CA MET A 61 -3.87 13.67 15.86
C MET A 61 -5.00 12.69 16.18
N ILE A 62 -4.84 11.42 15.78
CA ILE A 62 -5.87 10.42 16.05
C ILE A 62 -5.95 10.10 17.55
N GLY A 63 -4.83 10.12 18.28
CA GLY A 63 -4.79 9.93 19.72
C GLY A 63 -5.62 10.95 20.49
N ARG A 64 -5.62 12.21 20.08
CA ARG A 64 -6.47 13.24 20.69
C ARG A 64 -7.95 12.94 20.52
N ARG A 65 -8.38 12.52 19.33
CA ARG A 65 -9.78 12.18 19.01
C ARG A 65 -10.20 10.83 19.58
N GLY A 66 -9.26 9.91 19.70
CA GLY A 66 -9.47 8.58 20.25
C GLY A 66 -9.21 8.45 21.75
N ARG A 67 -9.12 9.54 22.50
CA ARG A 67 -8.71 9.55 23.91
C ARG A 67 -9.55 8.63 24.81
N HIS A 68 -10.83 8.48 24.50
CA HIS A 68 -11.79 7.64 25.24
C HIS A 68 -12.28 6.46 24.40
N ALA A 69 -11.74 6.27 23.20
CA ALA A 69 -12.13 5.21 22.30
C ALA A 69 -11.50 3.86 22.70
N SER A 70 -12.14 2.79 22.31
CA SER A 70 -11.45 1.51 22.13
C SER A 70 -10.67 1.51 20.82
N TRP A 71 -9.61 0.70 20.71
CA TRP A 71 -8.73 0.72 19.56
C TRP A 71 -8.50 -0.67 18.98
N THR A 72 -8.44 -0.74 17.67
CA THR A 72 -7.87 -1.86 16.92
C THR A 72 -6.77 -1.32 16.02
N VAL A 73 -5.56 -1.80 16.20
CA VAL A 73 -4.39 -1.35 15.44
C VAL A 73 -3.80 -2.55 14.71
N VAL A 74 -3.71 -2.47 13.39
CA VAL A 74 -3.14 -3.51 12.53
C VAL A 74 -1.97 -2.92 11.76
N GLY A 75 -0.88 -3.65 11.65
CA GLY A 75 0.30 -3.21 10.93
C GLY A 75 1.35 -4.30 10.79
N ASP A 76 2.23 -4.12 9.82
CA ASP A 76 3.38 -4.98 9.56
C ASP A 76 4.66 -4.14 9.50
N ALA A 77 5.51 -4.27 10.50
CA ALA A 77 6.76 -3.52 10.58
C ALA A 77 7.74 -3.81 9.42
N ALA A 78 7.63 -4.99 8.78
CA ALA A 78 8.44 -5.35 7.63
C ALA A 78 8.04 -4.55 6.37
N GLN A 79 6.78 -4.09 6.30
CA GLN A 79 6.22 -3.33 5.18
C GLN A 79 6.26 -1.81 5.38
N SER A 80 6.96 -1.31 6.39
CA SER A 80 7.07 0.13 6.62
C SER A 80 7.80 0.85 5.48
N SER A 81 7.16 1.85 4.90
CA SER A 81 7.74 2.72 3.87
C SER A 81 8.64 3.83 4.44
N TRP A 82 8.65 3.99 5.74
CA TRP A 82 9.45 5.00 6.43
C TRP A 82 10.51 4.31 7.29
N PRO A 83 11.71 4.92 7.42
CA PRO A 83 12.59 4.48 8.48
C PRO A 83 11.80 4.57 9.78
N LEU A 84 11.59 3.45 10.46
CA LEU A 84 10.92 3.41 11.77
C LEU A 84 11.68 4.33 12.71
N THR A 85 11.22 5.54 12.83
CA THR A 85 11.79 6.48 13.76
C THR A 85 11.32 6.12 15.16
N GLN A 86 12.20 6.17 16.13
CA GLN A 86 11.84 6.02 17.54
C GLN A 86 10.71 6.97 17.92
N GLU A 87 10.58 8.09 17.21
CA GLU A 87 9.52 9.07 17.39
C GLU A 87 8.14 8.53 16.99
N ALA A 88 8.04 7.75 15.90
CA ALA A 88 6.76 7.14 15.48
C ALA A 88 6.27 6.11 16.51
N VAL A 89 7.19 5.29 17.02
CA VAL A 89 6.90 4.32 18.10
C VAL A 89 6.44 5.07 19.36
N SER A 90 7.16 6.10 19.77
CA SER A 90 6.80 6.90 20.95
C SER A 90 5.45 7.59 20.80
N ALA A 91 5.14 8.14 19.62
CA ALA A 91 3.86 8.80 19.36
C ALA A 91 2.69 7.81 19.36
N ARG A 92 2.90 6.58 18.87
CA ARG A 92 1.92 5.50 18.97
C ARG A 92 1.68 5.11 20.41
N ASP A 93 2.74 4.88 21.17
CA ASP A 93 2.65 4.47 22.57
C ASP A 93 2.02 5.57 23.44
N GLU A 94 2.26 6.83 23.12
CA GLU A 94 1.58 7.97 23.73
C GLU A 94 0.07 7.96 23.40
N ALA A 95 -0.31 7.75 22.14
CA ALA A 95 -1.71 7.70 21.72
C ALA A 95 -2.49 6.57 22.40
N LEU A 96 -1.84 5.44 22.69
CA LEU A 96 -2.42 4.26 23.33
C LEU A 96 -2.17 4.22 24.84
N SER A 97 -1.57 5.26 25.42
CA SER A 97 -1.22 5.31 26.83
C SER A 97 -2.45 5.21 27.73
N GLY A 98 -2.31 4.40 28.78
CA GLY A 98 -3.39 4.16 29.76
C GLY A 98 -4.47 3.17 29.33
N LEU A 99 -4.37 2.62 28.11
CA LEU A 99 -5.28 1.56 27.65
C LEU A 99 -4.70 0.16 27.97
N GLU A 100 -5.59 -0.78 28.32
CA GLU A 100 -5.20 -2.19 28.38
C GLU A 100 -4.95 -2.69 26.97
N GLN A 101 -3.72 -3.15 26.70
CA GLN A 101 -3.32 -3.61 25.38
C GLN A 101 -3.29 -5.14 25.32
N ARG A 102 -3.83 -5.70 24.24
CA ARG A 102 -3.74 -7.13 23.91
C ARG A 102 -3.10 -7.25 22.52
N ALA A 103 -1.93 -7.89 22.45
CA ALA A 103 -1.25 -8.12 21.20
C ALA A 103 -1.60 -9.49 20.62
N PHE A 104 -1.91 -9.50 19.33
CA PHE A 104 -2.15 -10.70 18.54
C PHE A 104 -1.16 -10.72 17.37
N ARG A 105 -0.76 -11.91 16.96
CA ARG A 105 0.13 -12.11 15.84
C ARG A 105 -0.52 -13.00 14.79
N LEU A 106 -0.56 -12.53 13.55
CA LEU A 106 -1.00 -13.32 12.40
C LEU A 106 0.23 -14.05 11.83
N SER A 107 0.31 -15.34 12.10
CA SER A 107 1.47 -16.17 11.74
C SER A 107 1.29 -16.98 10.45
N THR A 108 0.13 -16.86 9.81
CA THR A 108 -0.22 -17.65 8.61
C THR A 108 -0.51 -16.73 7.43
N ASN A 109 0.20 -16.93 6.33
CA ASN A 109 -0.04 -16.25 5.06
C ASN A 109 -0.83 -17.17 4.12
N TYR A 110 -2.07 -16.78 3.81
CA TYR A 110 -2.95 -17.44 2.84
C TYR A 110 -2.97 -16.75 1.48
N ARG A 111 -2.42 -15.53 1.38
CA ARG A 111 -2.50 -14.68 0.20
C ARG A 111 -1.57 -15.18 -0.90
N ASN A 112 -0.29 -15.23 -0.61
CA ASN A 112 0.72 -15.59 -1.58
C ASN A 112 0.88 -17.11 -1.69
N SER A 113 1.29 -17.60 -2.85
CA SER A 113 1.84 -18.96 -2.94
C SER A 113 3.10 -19.06 -2.10
N ARG A 114 3.40 -20.25 -1.59
CA ARG A 114 4.60 -20.52 -0.79
C ARG A 114 5.87 -20.12 -1.53
N GLU A 115 5.93 -20.46 -2.80
CA GLU A 115 7.09 -20.26 -3.67
C GLU A 115 7.41 -18.76 -3.82
N ILE A 116 6.38 -17.94 -4.05
CA ILE A 116 6.52 -16.49 -4.13
C ILE A 116 6.91 -15.91 -2.77
N TYR A 117 6.21 -16.37 -1.72
CA TYR A 117 6.45 -15.84 -0.39
C TYR A 117 7.85 -16.18 0.13
N GLU A 118 8.37 -17.38 -0.15
CA GLU A 118 9.72 -17.76 0.24
C GLU A 118 10.79 -16.89 -0.41
N LEU A 119 10.62 -16.52 -1.69
CA LEU A 119 11.51 -15.56 -2.35
C LEU A 119 11.52 -14.21 -1.61
N ALA A 120 10.34 -13.67 -1.34
CA ALA A 120 10.20 -12.39 -0.61
C ALA A 120 10.73 -12.50 0.84
N ALA A 121 10.44 -13.60 1.52
CA ALA A 121 10.90 -13.85 2.88
C ALA A 121 12.43 -13.99 2.97
N ASN A 122 13.09 -14.57 1.96
CA ASN A 122 14.55 -14.66 1.91
C ASN A 122 15.17 -13.26 1.80
N LEU A 123 14.64 -12.40 0.94
CA LEU A 123 15.04 -11.00 0.87
C LEU A 123 14.89 -10.31 2.24
N ALA A 124 13.74 -10.47 2.88
CA ALA A 124 13.47 -9.86 4.16
C ALA A 124 14.40 -10.39 5.28
N ARG A 125 14.65 -11.70 5.35
CA ARG A 125 15.58 -12.29 6.34
C ARG A 125 16.99 -11.76 6.21
N THR A 126 17.44 -11.51 4.98
CA THR A 126 18.80 -11.04 4.71
C THR A 126 18.96 -9.57 5.09
N HIS A 127 17.96 -8.74 4.81
CA HIS A 127 18.14 -7.28 4.84
C HIS A 127 17.27 -6.53 5.84
N ILE A 128 16.21 -7.16 6.39
CA ILE A 128 15.29 -6.51 7.32
C ILE A 128 15.46 -7.14 8.71
N PRO A 129 16.22 -6.51 9.63
CA PRO A 129 16.43 -7.04 10.97
C PRO A 129 15.09 -7.24 11.70
N ALA A 130 14.94 -8.39 12.35
CA ALA A 130 13.76 -8.73 13.15
C ALA A 130 12.41 -8.68 12.40
N ALA A 131 12.40 -8.91 11.06
CA ALA A 131 11.17 -9.07 10.32
C ALA A 131 10.35 -10.24 10.89
N ASP A 132 9.09 -9.95 11.20
CA ASP A 132 8.13 -10.95 11.63
C ASP A 132 7.46 -11.58 10.40
N LEU A 133 7.95 -12.74 10.00
CA LEU A 133 7.55 -13.38 8.75
C LEU A 133 6.56 -14.52 9.02
N PRO A 134 5.30 -14.43 8.55
CA PRO A 134 4.34 -15.52 8.66
C PRO A 134 4.73 -16.72 7.80
N ASN A 135 4.10 -17.86 8.03
CA ASN A 135 4.29 -19.05 7.20
C ASN A 135 3.26 -19.08 6.07
N ALA A 136 3.70 -19.17 4.83
CA ALA A 136 2.80 -19.39 3.70
C ALA A 136 2.33 -20.85 3.67
N VAL A 137 1.02 -21.02 3.51
CA VAL A 137 0.37 -22.36 3.55
C VAL A 137 -0.18 -22.80 2.20
N ARG A 138 -0.23 -21.91 1.21
CA ARG A 138 -0.75 -22.21 -0.12
C ARG A 138 0.40 -22.58 -1.07
N GLU A 139 0.45 -23.82 -1.50
CA GLU A 139 1.39 -24.31 -2.50
C GLU A 139 0.74 -24.30 -3.89
N THR A 140 1.45 -23.83 -4.90
CA THR A 140 1.04 -23.87 -6.30
C THR A 140 1.95 -24.79 -7.14
N GLY A 141 3.13 -25.12 -6.64
CA GLY A 141 4.18 -25.84 -7.35
C GLY A 141 4.78 -25.04 -8.51
N VAL A 142 4.58 -23.72 -8.53
CA VAL A 142 5.09 -22.84 -9.58
C VAL A 142 6.04 -21.81 -8.98
N GLU A 143 7.30 -21.99 -9.32
CA GLU A 143 8.37 -21.09 -8.86
C GLU A 143 8.29 -19.72 -9.55
N PRO A 144 8.68 -18.64 -8.86
CA PRO A 144 8.93 -17.35 -9.48
C PRO A 144 9.97 -17.44 -10.59
N VAL A 145 9.73 -16.74 -11.69
CA VAL A 145 10.68 -16.65 -12.79
C VAL A 145 11.55 -15.42 -12.60
N VAL A 146 12.85 -15.61 -12.47
CA VAL A 146 13.82 -14.52 -12.37
C VAL A 146 14.74 -14.55 -13.57
N ARG A 147 14.78 -13.44 -14.34
CA ARG A 147 15.51 -13.35 -15.58
C ARG A 147 16.46 -12.15 -15.58
N GLU A 148 17.75 -12.42 -15.78
CA GLU A 148 18.76 -11.42 -16.11
C GLU A 148 18.90 -11.32 -17.62
N VAL A 149 18.79 -10.13 -18.14
CA VAL A 149 18.82 -9.88 -19.58
C VAL A 149 19.78 -8.72 -19.91
N ALA A 150 20.30 -8.69 -21.13
CA ALA A 150 21.10 -7.57 -21.59
C ALA A 150 20.20 -6.32 -21.74
N ALA A 151 20.76 -5.13 -21.49
CA ALA A 151 19.98 -3.90 -21.54
C ALA A 151 19.21 -3.67 -22.87
N PRO A 152 19.76 -4.01 -24.06
CA PRO A 152 19.01 -3.89 -25.30
C PRO A 152 17.78 -4.80 -25.41
N ASP A 153 17.81 -5.94 -24.72
CA ASP A 153 16.75 -6.95 -24.80
C ASP A 153 15.66 -6.77 -23.74
N LEU A 154 15.83 -5.81 -22.81
CA LEU A 154 14.96 -5.61 -21.67
C LEU A 154 13.50 -5.38 -22.07
N ALA A 155 13.25 -4.53 -23.07
CA ALA A 155 11.90 -4.21 -23.51
C ALA A 155 11.16 -5.44 -24.03
N ASP A 156 11.82 -6.22 -24.88
CA ASP A 156 11.24 -7.43 -25.48
C ASP A 156 10.99 -8.53 -24.42
N ASP A 157 11.94 -8.70 -23.50
CA ASP A 157 11.78 -9.67 -22.41
C ASP A 157 10.67 -9.27 -21.41
N VAL A 158 10.51 -7.98 -21.11
CA VAL A 158 9.39 -7.48 -20.28
C VAL A 158 8.05 -7.72 -20.98
N ALA A 159 7.92 -7.36 -22.26
CA ALA A 159 6.69 -7.61 -23.02
C ALA A 159 6.35 -9.12 -23.10
N ALA A 160 7.37 -9.94 -23.29
CA ALA A 160 7.21 -11.39 -23.28
C ALA A 160 6.80 -11.92 -21.88
N ALA A 161 7.38 -11.40 -20.80
CA ALA A 161 7.02 -11.74 -19.42
C ALA A 161 5.55 -11.39 -19.12
N VAL A 162 5.11 -10.20 -19.51
CA VAL A 162 3.72 -9.76 -19.36
C VAL A 162 2.76 -10.66 -20.14
N THR A 163 3.11 -11.01 -21.38
CA THR A 163 2.31 -11.92 -22.20
C THR A 163 2.19 -13.30 -21.56
N ARG A 164 3.29 -13.86 -21.03
CA ARG A 164 3.29 -15.14 -20.32
C ARG A 164 2.43 -15.07 -19.06
N ALA A 165 2.66 -14.06 -18.23
CA ALA A 165 1.91 -13.85 -16.99
C ALA A 165 0.40 -13.74 -17.25
N ALA A 166 0.00 -12.96 -18.25
CA ALA A 166 -1.41 -12.81 -18.64
C ALA A 166 -2.02 -14.09 -19.22
N GLY A 167 -1.21 -14.96 -19.84
CA GLY A 167 -1.68 -16.26 -20.34
C GLY A 167 -1.80 -17.36 -19.27
N GLN A 168 -1.31 -17.12 -18.06
CA GLN A 168 -1.26 -18.12 -16.98
C GLN A 168 -2.30 -17.89 -15.88
N VAL A 169 -3.00 -16.76 -15.89
CA VAL A 169 -4.03 -16.42 -14.90
C VAL A 169 -5.28 -15.88 -15.60
N ASP A 170 -6.44 -16.17 -15.03
CA ASP A 170 -7.71 -15.58 -15.49
C ASP A 170 -8.03 -14.26 -14.73
N GLY A 171 -7.19 -13.88 -13.79
CA GLY A 171 -7.38 -12.77 -12.88
C GLY A 171 -6.60 -11.51 -13.26
N THR A 172 -6.17 -10.78 -12.24
CA THR A 172 -5.50 -9.50 -12.38
C THR A 172 -4.00 -9.65 -12.65
N VAL A 173 -3.50 -8.87 -13.61
CA VAL A 173 -2.07 -8.80 -13.93
C VAL A 173 -1.60 -7.36 -13.72
N GLY A 174 -0.45 -7.20 -13.06
CA GLY A 174 0.20 -5.91 -12.87
C GLY A 174 1.66 -5.92 -13.31
N VAL A 175 2.17 -4.76 -13.66
CA VAL A 175 3.60 -4.53 -13.92
C VAL A 175 4.10 -3.49 -12.93
N VAL A 176 5.20 -3.78 -12.25
CA VAL A 176 5.82 -2.86 -11.30
C VAL A 176 7.18 -2.42 -11.80
N VAL A 177 7.40 -1.12 -11.75
CA VAL A 177 8.59 -0.46 -12.28
C VAL A 177 9.22 0.47 -11.24
N PRO A 178 10.51 0.81 -11.39
CA PRO A 178 11.13 1.87 -10.62
C PRO A 178 10.47 3.24 -10.87
N VAL A 179 10.65 4.16 -9.94
CA VAL A 179 10.14 5.54 -10.06
C VAL A 179 10.65 6.19 -11.35
N GLY A 180 9.74 6.85 -12.08
CA GLY A 180 10.02 7.54 -13.33
C GLY A 180 10.10 6.65 -14.57
N HIS A 181 9.95 5.31 -14.44
CA HIS A 181 10.03 4.37 -15.57
C HIS A 181 8.67 3.94 -16.14
N ARG A 182 7.55 4.45 -15.57
CA ARG A 182 6.19 4.05 -15.99
C ARG A 182 5.95 4.23 -17.48
N HIS A 183 6.14 5.43 -18.01
CA HIS A 183 5.85 5.74 -19.42
C HIS A 183 6.73 4.96 -20.39
N GLU A 184 7.97 4.70 -20.01
CA GLU A 184 8.89 3.90 -20.81
C GLU A 184 8.36 2.46 -20.95
N VAL A 185 7.97 1.84 -19.85
CA VAL A 185 7.46 0.46 -19.86
C VAL A 185 6.07 0.36 -20.49
N GLU A 186 5.20 1.33 -20.29
CA GLU A 186 3.91 1.41 -21.01
C GLU A 186 4.12 1.41 -22.54
N ALA A 187 5.15 2.10 -23.02
CA ALA A 187 5.48 2.11 -24.45
C ALA A 187 5.97 0.75 -24.96
N TRP A 188 6.65 -0.05 -24.14
CA TRP A 188 7.10 -1.40 -24.51
C TRP A 188 5.93 -2.39 -24.63
N LEU A 189 4.86 -2.22 -23.85
CA LEU A 189 3.70 -3.11 -23.85
C LEU A 189 2.75 -2.86 -25.03
N GLY A 190 2.83 -1.70 -25.66
CA GLY A 190 1.91 -1.30 -26.71
C GLY A 190 0.52 -0.88 -26.15
N GLU A 191 -0.25 -0.17 -26.98
CA GLU A 191 -1.52 0.45 -26.52
C GLU A 191 -2.57 -0.55 -25.99
N ARG A 192 -2.59 -1.77 -26.53
CA ARG A 192 -3.63 -2.75 -26.18
C ARG A 192 -3.43 -3.29 -24.78
N ASP A 193 -2.22 -3.63 -24.44
CA ASP A 193 -1.89 -4.24 -23.14
C ASP A 193 -1.74 -3.18 -22.06
N ALA A 194 -1.18 -2.01 -22.37
CA ALA A 194 -1.09 -0.88 -21.45
C ALA A 194 -2.46 -0.37 -20.95
N ARG A 195 -3.55 -0.58 -21.71
CA ARG A 195 -4.92 -0.23 -21.27
C ARG A 195 -5.55 -1.26 -20.33
N ARG A 196 -5.05 -2.47 -20.30
CA ARG A 196 -5.63 -3.61 -19.56
C ARG A 196 -4.79 -4.01 -18.36
N ILE A 197 -3.49 -3.79 -18.43
CA ILE A 197 -2.50 -4.21 -17.44
C ILE A 197 -1.89 -2.93 -16.85
N PRO A 198 -2.20 -2.59 -15.60
CA PRO A 198 -1.64 -1.40 -14.97
C PRO A 198 -0.13 -1.51 -14.82
N VAL A 199 0.57 -0.45 -15.22
CA VAL A 199 1.98 -0.23 -14.92
C VAL A 199 2.05 0.73 -13.73
N LEU A 200 2.63 0.30 -12.64
CA LEU A 200 2.66 0.99 -11.35
C LEU A 200 4.09 1.23 -10.91
N GLU A 201 4.34 2.35 -10.28
CA GLU A 201 5.58 2.52 -9.53
C GLU A 201 5.50 1.74 -8.22
N ALA A 202 6.66 1.35 -7.68
CA ALA A 202 6.72 0.41 -6.56
C ALA A 202 5.87 0.84 -5.35
N LEU A 203 5.85 2.13 -5.00
CA LEU A 203 5.07 2.65 -3.88
C LEU A 203 3.56 2.66 -4.14
N ASP A 204 3.12 2.74 -5.41
CA ASP A 204 1.70 2.72 -5.78
C ASP A 204 1.06 1.33 -5.62
N THR A 205 1.86 0.30 -5.38
CA THR A 205 1.37 -1.07 -5.21
C THR A 205 0.80 -1.36 -3.83
N LYS A 206 0.95 -0.44 -2.89
CA LYS A 206 0.47 -0.62 -1.52
C LYS A 206 -1.03 -0.83 -1.46
N GLY A 207 -1.46 -1.84 -0.70
CA GLY A 207 -2.88 -2.20 -0.61
C GLY A 207 -3.45 -2.91 -1.83
N LEU A 208 -2.66 -3.08 -2.91
CA LEU A 208 -3.09 -3.81 -4.10
C LEU A 208 -2.64 -5.27 -4.06
N GLU A 209 -3.30 -6.11 -4.86
CA GLU A 209 -2.98 -7.53 -5.05
C GLU A 209 -3.19 -7.90 -6.52
N PHE A 210 -2.33 -8.78 -7.03
CA PHE A 210 -2.39 -9.26 -8.41
C PHE A 210 -2.24 -10.77 -8.45
N ASP A 211 -3.03 -11.42 -9.29
CA ASP A 211 -2.86 -12.86 -9.53
C ASP A 211 -1.52 -13.16 -10.20
N ALA A 212 -1.11 -12.28 -11.10
CA ALA A 212 0.23 -12.31 -11.68
C ALA A 212 0.89 -10.93 -11.62
N LEU A 213 2.18 -10.89 -11.29
CA LEU A 213 2.96 -9.66 -11.23
C LEU A 213 4.24 -9.81 -12.03
N VAL A 214 4.56 -8.78 -12.81
CA VAL A 214 5.86 -8.63 -13.46
C VAL A 214 6.62 -7.47 -12.80
N VAL A 215 7.79 -7.75 -12.24
CA VAL A 215 8.64 -6.74 -11.61
C VAL A 215 9.82 -6.43 -12.54
N VAL A 216 9.97 -5.17 -12.90
CA VAL A 216 10.99 -4.70 -13.83
C VAL A 216 12.10 -3.98 -13.08
N GLN A 217 13.36 -4.33 -13.35
CA GLN A 217 14.54 -3.69 -12.78
C GLN A 217 14.52 -3.60 -11.24
N PRO A 218 14.41 -4.73 -10.51
CA PRO A 218 14.30 -4.74 -9.05
C PRO A 218 15.47 -4.05 -8.34
N ASP A 219 16.67 -4.11 -8.88
CA ASP A 219 17.84 -3.42 -8.31
C ASP A 219 17.64 -1.90 -8.25
N LYS A 220 17.01 -1.31 -9.28
CA LYS A 220 16.71 0.12 -9.27
C LYS A 220 15.68 0.46 -8.17
N ILE A 221 14.69 -0.40 -7.93
CA ILE A 221 13.73 -0.21 -6.83
C ILE A 221 14.46 -0.21 -5.47
N VAL A 222 15.41 -1.11 -5.30
CA VAL A 222 16.24 -1.16 -4.08
C VAL A 222 17.11 0.09 -3.94
N ASP A 223 17.67 0.56 -5.04
CA ASP A 223 18.59 1.71 -5.05
C ASP A 223 17.87 3.08 -4.88
N GLU A 224 16.53 3.14 -4.94
CA GLU A 224 15.76 4.40 -4.86
C GLU A 224 15.85 5.10 -3.51
N ALA A 225 15.94 4.34 -2.42
CA ALA A 225 15.94 4.89 -1.06
C ALA A 225 16.53 3.90 -0.04
N ASP A 226 16.86 4.40 1.14
CA ASP A 226 17.31 3.57 2.27
C ASP A 226 16.32 2.46 2.65
N VAL A 227 15.04 2.64 2.31
CA VAL A 227 13.96 1.65 2.52
C VAL A 227 13.67 0.80 1.28
N GLY A 228 14.46 0.93 0.21
CA GLY A 228 14.20 0.28 -1.09
C GLY A 228 14.06 -1.24 -1.00
N VAL A 229 14.82 -1.90 -0.14
CA VAL A 229 14.65 -3.34 0.12
C VAL A 229 13.25 -3.65 0.70
N ARG A 230 12.75 -2.84 1.62
CA ARG A 230 11.38 -3.00 2.17
C ARG A 230 10.33 -2.76 1.11
N THR A 231 10.56 -1.76 0.26
CA THR A 231 9.70 -1.48 -0.90
C THR A 231 9.64 -2.68 -1.83
N LEU A 232 10.79 -3.26 -2.18
CA LEU A 232 10.83 -4.48 -3.01
C LEU A 232 10.14 -5.66 -2.33
N TYR A 233 10.34 -5.87 -1.01
CA TYR A 233 9.62 -6.89 -0.25
C TYR A 233 8.10 -6.72 -0.36
N VAL A 234 7.60 -5.49 -0.19
CA VAL A 234 6.18 -5.17 -0.36
C VAL A 234 5.72 -5.51 -1.78
N VAL A 235 6.46 -5.09 -2.79
CA VAL A 235 6.16 -5.37 -4.21
C VAL A 235 6.05 -6.87 -4.47
N LEU A 236 7.05 -7.66 -4.05
CA LEU A 236 7.05 -9.11 -4.26
C LEU A 236 5.83 -9.80 -3.61
N THR A 237 5.41 -9.31 -2.44
CA THR A 237 4.23 -9.84 -1.72
C THR A 237 2.89 -9.41 -2.32
N ARG A 238 2.87 -8.56 -3.36
CA ARG A 238 1.64 -8.22 -4.11
C ARG A 238 1.22 -9.31 -5.09
N ALA A 239 2.14 -10.19 -5.48
CA ALA A 239 1.84 -11.34 -6.35
C ALA A 239 1.21 -12.48 -5.55
N THR A 240 0.11 -13.03 -6.02
CA THR A 240 -0.59 -14.11 -5.32
C THR A 240 -0.36 -15.50 -5.93
N LEU A 241 -0.27 -15.62 -7.27
CA LEU A 241 -0.17 -16.90 -7.99
C LEU A 241 1.07 -16.99 -8.88
N ARG A 242 1.46 -15.91 -9.54
CA ARG A 242 2.57 -15.87 -10.50
C ARG A 242 3.43 -14.65 -10.27
N LEU A 243 4.73 -14.82 -10.36
CA LEU A 243 5.69 -13.74 -10.26
C LEU A 243 6.78 -13.91 -11.30
N GLU A 244 6.95 -12.91 -12.14
CA GLU A 244 8.08 -12.80 -13.07
C GLU A 244 8.89 -11.55 -12.71
N ILE A 245 10.20 -11.68 -12.69
CA ILE A 245 11.13 -10.61 -12.38
C ILE A 245 12.12 -10.51 -13.53
N VAL A 246 12.22 -9.32 -14.15
CA VAL A 246 13.11 -9.05 -15.26
C VAL A 246 14.01 -7.87 -14.93
N GLY A 247 15.29 -8.08 -14.98
CA GLY A 247 16.28 -7.05 -14.68
C GLY A 247 17.58 -7.23 -15.47
N THR A 248 18.40 -6.18 -15.48
CA THR A 248 19.74 -6.24 -16.08
C THR A 248 20.81 -6.71 -15.11
N THR A 249 20.48 -6.81 -13.85
CA THR A 249 21.32 -7.34 -12.77
C THR A 249 20.42 -7.96 -11.70
N HIS A 250 20.99 -8.79 -10.80
CA HIS A 250 20.28 -9.44 -9.68
C HIS A 250 20.97 -9.21 -8.33
N ARG A 251 21.56 -8.04 -8.12
CA ARG A 251 22.25 -7.70 -6.86
C ARG A 251 21.28 -7.71 -5.65
N TRP A 252 20.00 -7.47 -5.89
CA TRP A 252 18.97 -7.46 -4.86
C TRP A 252 18.79 -8.81 -4.13
N GLN A 253 19.33 -9.91 -4.70
CA GLN A 253 19.30 -11.24 -4.09
C GLN A 253 20.53 -11.52 -3.18
N SER A 254 21.50 -10.62 -3.14
CA SER A 254 22.81 -10.84 -2.49
C SER A 254 22.80 -10.46 -1.02
#